data_7c5dc1ab35807cedc3e0e888cde0be3c
#
_entry.id   7c5dc1ab35807cedc3e0e888cde0be3c
#
_cell.length_a   1.000
_cell.length_b   1.000
_cell.length_c   1.000
_cell.angle_alpha   90.00
_cell.angle_beta   90.00
_cell.angle_gamma   90.00
#
_symmetry.space_group_name_H-M   'P 1'
#
loop_
_entity.id
_entity.type
_entity.pdbx_description
1 polymer ?
#
loop_
_entity_poly.entity_id
_entity_poly.type
_entity_poly.pdbx_seq_one_letter_code
_entity_poly.pdbx_strand_id
1 'polypeptide(L)'
;RMADQFGFDLLYMTGYGTVASHLGVPDAGIASYADMVGRVQMIASIVKTPFIADGDTGYGGLLNMHHTVKGYEAAGAAGIQIEDQEFPKKCGHTPGRKVIPLEDMIQKIEVAVQARVSEDFLIVARTDARTGYGLDEALRRGEGFAKAGADILFIESPESLEEMEKICSSFDTPLLVNVVDGGSTPVLSKQEYIDLGYQIAIYPGTGFMATAQALHSVYGTIKKTGSSVDVEVPLRDFMTFSEEMGFKEVWNFDKKHARD
;
A
#
# COMPACT_ATOMS: atom_id res chain seq x y z
N ARG A 1 -0.86 13.96 -1.08
CA ARG A 1 -1.13 15.21 -1.84
C ARG A 1 -0.56 15.17 -3.24
N MET A 2 0.75 14.96 -3.41
CA MET A 2 1.36 14.94 -4.76
C MET A 2 0.71 13.90 -5.66
N ALA A 3 0.62 12.65 -5.24
CA ALA A 3 -0.03 11.61 -6.04
C ALA A 3 -1.49 11.95 -6.41
N ASP A 4 -2.25 12.48 -5.44
CA ASP A 4 -3.64 12.92 -5.66
C ASP A 4 -3.78 13.99 -6.77
N GLN A 5 -2.77 14.86 -6.94
CA GLN A 5 -2.76 15.91 -7.97
C GLN A 5 -2.49 15.38 -9.40
N PHE A 6 -1.93 14.18 -9.53
CA PHE A 6 -1.64 13.59 -10.84
C PHE A 6 -2.85 12.91 -11.49
N GLY A 7 -3.98 12.79 -10.77
CA GLY A 7 -5.21 12.22 -11.31
C GLY A 7 -5.16 10.72 -11.52
N PHE A 8 -4.52 9.99 -10.60
CA PHE A 8 -4.65 8.53 -10.53
C PHE A 8 -6.09 8.14 -10.18
N ASP A 9 -6.56 7.03 -10.73
CA ASP A 9 -7.89 6.50 -10.43
C ASP A 9 -7.97 5.92 -9.01
N LEU A 10 -6.82 5.44 -8.48
CA LEU A 10 -6.69 4.84 -7.16
C LEU A 10 -5.32 5.19 -6.56
N LEU A 11 -5.28 5.44 -5.25
CA LEU A 11 -4.04 5.53 -4.49
C LEU A 11 -3.86 4.29 -3.61
N TYR A 12 -2.64 4.06 -3.14
CA TYR A 12 -2.31 2.97 -2.23
C TYR A 12 -1.47 3.46 -1.04
N MET A 13 -1.95 3.21 0.18
CA MET A 13 -1.18 3.45 1.40
C MET A 13 -0.35 2.21 1.71
N THR A 14 0.93 2.24 1.36
CA THR A 14 1.86 1.14 1.60
C THR A 14 2.23 1.00 3.08
N GLY A 15 2.20 -0.21 3.62
CA GLY A 15 2.69 -0.52 4.97
C GLY A 15 4.18 -0.20 5.10
N TYR A 16 5.00 -0.68 4.15
CA TYR A 16 6.44 -0.44 4.14
C TYR A 16 6.80 1.05 4.21
N GLY A 17 6.23 1.87 3.32
CA GLY A 17 6.50 3.30 3.30
C GLY A 17 5.94 4.04 4.52
N THR A 18 4.80 3.60 5.04
CA THR A 18 4.19 4.17 6.25
C THR A 18 5.03 3.87 7.49
N VAL A 19 5.41 2.63 7.71
CA VAL A 19 6.23 2.23 8.88
C VAL A 19 7.58 2.95 8.86
N ALA A 20 8.25 2.99 7.71
CA ALA A 20 9.54 3.65 7.56
C ALA A 20 9.45 5.16 7.74
N SER A 21 8.42 5.85 7.19
CA SER A 21 8.32 7.32 7.26
C SER A 21 7.69 7.82 8.56
N HIS A 22 6.78 7.06 9.16
CA HIS A 22 6.07 7.47 10.37
C HIS A 22 6.79 7.04 11.65
N LEU A 23 7.33 5.83 11.68
CA LEU A 23 7.98 5.26 12.86
C LEU A 23 9.51 5.23 12.75
N GLY A 24 10.07 5.31 11.55
CA GLY A 24 11.51 5.21 11.32
C GLY A 24 12.09 3.81 11.59
N VAL A 25 11.26 2.76 11.48
CA VAL A 25 11.65 1.38 11.78
C VAL A 25 11.35 0.46 10.58
N PRO A 26 11.93 -0.75 10.52
CA PRO A 26 11.63 -1.69 9.44
C PRO A 26 10.19 -2.19 9.50
N ASP A 27 9.62 -2.45 8.32
CA ASP A 27 8.32 -3.09 8.15
C ASP A 27 8.40 -4.59 8.47
N ALA A 28 8.30 -4.90 9.76
CA ALA A 28 8.48 -6.22 10.34
C ALA A 28 7.46 -6.55 11.45
N GLY A 29 6.22 -6.10 11.27
CA GLY A 29 5.13 -6.30 12.23
C GLY A 29 5.29 -5.47 13.52
N ILE A 30 5.99 -4.34 13.47
CA ILE A 30 6.22 -3.44 14.61
C ILE A 30 5.07 -2.45 14.75
N ALA A 31 4.54 -1.94 13.64
CA ALA A 31 3.42 -1.01 13.64
C ALA A 31 2.17 -1.66 14.24
N SER A 32 1.47 -0.92 15.08
CA SER A 32 0.19 -1.33 15.66
C SER A 32 -1.00 -0.89 14.78
N TYR A 33 -2.17 -1.45 15.05
CA TYR A 33 -3.43 -0.95 14.48
C TYR A 33 -3.59 0.57 14.66
N ALA A 34 -3.28 1.10 15.85
CA ALA A 34 -3.44 2.53 16.14
C ALA A 34 -2.53 3.41 15.28
N ASP A 35 -1.28 2.97 15.04
CA ASP A 35 -0.35 3.69 14.18
C ASP A 35 -0.87 3.78 12.74
N MET A 36 -1.39 2.66 12.23
CA MET A 36 -1.84 2.55 10.84
C MET A 36 -3.19 3.22 10.62
N VAL A 37 -4.20 2.99 11.46
CA VAL A 37 -5.53 3.62 11.29
C VAL A 37 -5.48 5.14 11.44
N GLY A 38 -4.62 5.66 12.32
CA GLY A 38 -4.38 7.10 12.43
C GLY A 38 -3.80 7.68 11.13
N ARG A 39 -2.95 6.91 10.45
CA ARG A 39 -2.39 7.31 9.15
C ARG A 39 -3.44 7.27 8.04
N VAL A 40 -4.30 6.25 8.02
CA VAL A 40 -5.46 6.17 7.12
C VAL A 40 -6.32 7.43 7.26
N GLN A 41 -6.72 7.79 8.48
CA GLN A 41 -7.55 8.96 8.76
C GLN A 41 -6.89 10.26 8.28
N MET A 42 -5.59 10.41 8.53
CA MET A 42 -4.84 11.60 8.10
C MET A 42 -4.79 11.70 6.57
N ILE A 43 -4.52 10.60 5.85
CA ILE A 43 -4.50 10.58 4.39
C ILE A 43 -5.90 10.90 3.85
N ALA A 44 -6.95 10.22 4.33
CA ALA A 44 -8.33 10.45 3.92
C ALA A 44 -8.79 11.91 4.08
N SER A 45 -8.28 12.61 5.09
CA SER A 45 -8.62 14.02 5.33
C SER A 45 -8.04 15.00 4.30
N ILE A 46 -7.06 14.58 3.49
CA ILE A 46 -6.29 15.47 2.60
C ILE A 46 -6.28 15.06 1.13
N VAL A 47 -6.71 13.85 0.78
CA VAL A 47 -6.81 13.37 -0.60
C VAL A 47 -8.27 13.26 -1.02
N LYS A 48 -8.52 13.35 -2.33
CA LYS A 48 -9.85 13.19 -2.92
C LYS A 48 -9.97 11.86 -3.66
N THR A 49 -8.85 11.38 -4.19
CA THR A 49 -8.78 10.09 -4.87
C THR A 49 -8.99 8.96 -3.86
N PRO A 50 -9.86 7.98 -4.12
CA PRO A 50 -10.03 6.83 -3.26
C PRO A 50 -8.71 6.07 -3.10
N PHE A 51 -8.49 5.44 -1.94
CA PHE A 51 -7.29 4.67 -1.71
C PHE A 51 -7.55 3.38 -0.94
N ILE A 52 -6.77 2.35 -1.29
CA ILE A 52 -6.66 1.11 -0.53
C ILE A 52 -5.51 1.27 0.47
N ALA A 53 -5.71 0.79 1.69
CA ALA A 53 -4.68 0.83 2.73
C ALA A 53 -4.21 -0.56 3.12
N ASP A 54 -2.89 -0.70 3.33
CA ASP A 54 -2.28 -1.90 3.87
C ASP A 54 -2.74 -2.12 5.33
N GLY A 55 -3.32 -3.27 5.61
CA GLY A 55 -3.81 -3.70 6.91
C GLY A 55 -3.01 -4.86 7.51
N ASP A 56 -1.82 -5.14 6.95
CA ASP A 56 -0.95 -6.24 7.38
C ASP A 56 -1.72 -7.56 7.50
N THR A 57 -1.60 -8.25 8.63
CA THR A 57 -2.33 -9.49 8.94
C THR A 57 -3.64 -9.26 9.70
N GLY A 58 -4.11 -7.99 9.82
CA GLY A 58 -5.28 -7.59 10.58
C GLY A 58 -5.02 -7.36 12.07
N TYR A 59 -3.76 -7.24 12.48
CA TYR A 59 -3.27 -6.90 13.83
C TYR A 59 -3.74 -7.86 14.94
N GLY A 60 -3.97 -9.14 14.60
CA GLY A 60 -4.29 -10.17 15.59
C GLY A 60 -5.23 -11.25 15.05
N GLY A 61 -6.12 -11.78 15.94
CA GLY A 61 -7.09 -12.80 15.62
C GLY A 61 -8.35 -12.28 14.93
N LEU A 62 -9.41 -13.10 14.86
CA LEU A 62 -10.64 -12.75 14.14
C LEU A 62 -11.34 -11.50 14.68
N LEU A 63 -11.35 -11.30 16.00
CA LEU A 63 -11.94 -10.10 16.60
C LEU A 63 -11.13 -8.83 16.25
N ASN A 64 -9.80 -8.96 16.18
CA ASN A 64 -8.95 -7.85 15.72
C ASN A 64 -9.21 -7.53 14.24
N MET A 65 -9.35 -8.55 13.39
CA MET A 65 -9.70 -8.38 11.98
C MET A 65 -11.02 -7.61 11.82
N HIS A 66 -12.07 -8.02 12.51
CA HIS A 66 -13.36 -7.30 12.55
C HIS A 66 -13.19 -5.83 12.95
N HIS A 67 -12.43 -5.58 14.03
CA HIS A 67 -12.17 -4.22 14.52
C HIS A 67 -11.37 -3.40 13.52
N THR A 68 -10.37 -4.00 12.88
CA THR A 68 -9.49 -3.35 11.90
C THR A 68 -10.25 -2.90 10.67
N VAL A 69 -11.07 -3.77 10.08
CA VAL A 69 -11.88 -3.44 8.90
C VAL A 69 -12.81 -2.28 9.20
N LYS A 70 -13.57 -2.34 10.29
CA LYS A 70 -14.47 -1.24 10.69
C LYS A 70 -13.72 0.07 10.94
N GLY A 71 -12.55 -0.01 11.53
CA GLY A 71 -11.74 1.18 11.80
C GLY A 71 -11.18 1.83 10.53
N TYR A 72 -10.70 1.03 9.58
CA TYR A 72 -10.17 1.53 8.30
C TYR A 72 -11.28 2.16 7.44
N GLU A 73 -12.44 1.51 7.37
CA GLU A 73 -13.61 2.06 6.67
C GLU A 73 -14.06 3.37 7.31
N ALA A 74 -14.22 3.40 8.63
CA ALA A 74 -14.60 4.62 9.38
C ALA A 74 -13.55 5.74 9.26
N ALA A 75 -12.27 5.39 9.09
CA ALA A 75 -11.18 6.33 8.88
C ALA A 75 -11.15 6.90 7.44
N GLY A 76 -11.93 6.34 6.50
CA GLY A 76 -12.13 6.87 5.16
C GLY A 76 -11.30 6.20 4.06
N ALA A 77 -10.74 5.02 4.29
CA ALA A 77 -10.18 4.20 3.21
C ALA A 77 -11.32 3.66 2.31
N ALA A 78 -11.03 3.46 1.04
CA ALA A 78 -11.94 2.81 0.08
C ALA A 78 -11.80 1.27 0.09
N GLY A 79 -10.77 0.76 0.74
CA GLY A 79 -10.54 -0.67 0.91
C GLY A 79 -9.34 -0.96 1.80
N ILE A 80 -9.21 -2.20 2.17
CA ILE A 80 -8.10 -2.71 2.99
C ILE A 80 -7.46 -3.91 2.31
N GLN A 81 -6.12 -3.96 2.31
CA GLN A 81 -5.37 -5.15 1.95
C GLN A 81 -5.02 -5.91 3.23
N ILE A 82 -5.29 -7.20 3.24
CA ILE A 82 -4.93 -8.13 4.32
C ILE A 82 -4.17 -9.31 3.74
N GLU A 83 -3.17 -9.81 4.50
CA GLU A 83 -2.28 -10.87 4.04
C GLU A 83 -2.24 -12.08 4.96
N ASP A 84 -1.87 -13.23 4.40
CA ASP A 84 -1.84 -14.52 5.08
C ASP A 84 -0.53 -14.84 5.81
N GLN A 85 0.38 -13.87 5.99
CA GLN A 85 1.62 -14.11 6.71
C GLN A 85 1.39 -14.50 8.19
N GLU A 86 2.27 -15.37 8.71
CA GLU A 86 2.41 -15.55 10.16
C GLU A 86 2.94 -14.25 10.80
N PHE A 87 2.38 -13.90 11.98
CA PHE A 87 2.92 -12.78 12.76
C PHE A 87 4.16 -13.22 13.58
N PRO A 88 5.22 -12.40 13.64
CA PRO A 88 5.38 -11.08 13.02
C PRO A 88 5.66 -11.17 11.51
N LYS A 89 4.87 -10.43 10.72
CA LYS A 89 5.02 -10.39 9.27
C LYS A 89 6.31 -9.71 8.83
N LYS A 90 6.65 -9.86 7.57
CA LYS A 90 7.80 -9.20 6.92
C LYS A 90 7.36 -8.56 5.61
N CYS A 91 8.14 -7.59 5.12
CA CYS A 91 7.91 -7.03 3.79
C CYS A 91 7.91 -8.12 2.72
N GLY A 92 6.97 -8.05 1.76
CA GLY A 92 6.73 -9.03 0.70
C GLY A 92 7.92 -9.40 -0.18
N HIS A 93 8.97 -8.60 -0.21
CA HIS A 93 10.20 -8.85 -0.96
C HIS A 93 11.40 -9.27 -0.09
N THR A 94 11.17 -9.59 1.20
CA THR A 94 12.22 -10.07 2.11
C THR A 94 12.12 -11.59 2.34
N PRO A 95 13.27 -12.28 2.61
CA PRO A 95 13.25 -13.73 2.79
C PRO A 95 12.65 -14.16 4.13
N GLY A 96 12.27 -15.45 4.21
CA GLY A 96 11.84 -16.09 5.45
C GLY A 96 10.40 -15.77 5.87
N ARG A 97 9.55 -15.39 4.93
CA ARG A 97 8.10 -15.30 5.12
C ARG A 97 7.50 -16.69 5.29
N LYS A 98 6.52 -16.80 6.17
CA LYS A 98 5.68 -17.99 6.36
C LYS A 98 4.23 -17.56 6.33
N VAL A 99 3.36 -18.46 5.95
CA VAL A 99 1.91 -18.21 5.88
C VAL A 99 1.16 -19.08 6.87
N ILE A 100 0.07 -18.54 7.41
CA ILE A 100 -0.86 -19.27 8.28
C ILE A 100 -1.60 -20.37 7.48
N PRO A 101 -2.23 -21.37 8.12
CA PRO A 101 -3.10 -22.32 7.45
C PRO A 101 -4.15 -21.62 6.58
N LEU A 102 -4.47 -22.19 5.41
CA LEU A 102 -5.42 -21.59 4.46
C LEU A 102 -6.78 -21.34 5.12
N GLU A 103 -7.25 -22.29 5.91
CA GLU A 103 -8.54 -22.23 6.59
C GLU A 103 -8.63 -21.06 7.56
N ASP A 104 -7.52 -20.73 8.25
CA ASP A 104 -7.46 -19.59 9.16
C ASP A 104 -7.53 -18.25 8.38
N MET A 105 -6.89 -18.18 7.21
CA MET A 105 -6.99 -16.98 6.37
C MET A 105 -8.37 -16.85 5.74
N ILE A 106 -8.99 -17.94 5.31
CA ILE A 106 -10.38 -17.94 4.82
C ILE A 106 -11.30 -17.34 5.88
N GLN A 107 -11.20 -17.79 7.15
CA GLN A 107 -12.00 -17.23 8.24
C GLN A 107 -11.73 -15.72 8.45
N LYS A 108 -10.48 -15.28 8.32
CA LYS A 108 -10.15 -13.84 8.41
C LYS A 108 -10.83 -13.04 7.31
N ILE A 109 -10.84 -13.55 6.08
CA ILE A 109 -11.49 -12.89 4.93
C ILE A 109 -13.00 -12.84 5.13
N GLU A 110 -13.64 -13.96 5.54
CA GLU A 110 -15.07 -14.00 5.82
C GLU A 110 -15.46 -12.99 6.91
N VAL A 111 -14.67 -12.89 7.98
CA VAL A 111 -14.86 -11.89 9.02
C VAL A 111 -14.66 -10.47 8.50
N ALA A 112 -13.67 -10.24 7.63
CA ALA A 112 -13.44 -8.93 7.01
C ALA A 112 -14.64 -8.50 6.15
N VAL A 113 -15.14 -9.40 5.31
CA VAL A 113 -16.33 -9.17 4.45
C VAL A 113 -17.56 -8.88 5.30
N GLN A 114 -17.78 -9.60 6.40
CA GLN A 114 -18.91 -9.37 7.30
C GLN A 114 -18.78 -8.10 8.14
N ALA A 115 -17.56 -7.64 8.40
CA ALA A 115 -17.30 -6.47 9.26
C ALA A 115 -17.52 -5.14 8.55
N ARG A 116 -17.35 -5.08 7.21
CA ARG A 116 -17.56 -3.84 6.44
C ARG A 116 -19.01 -3.38 6.53
N VAL A 117 -19.21 -2.08 6.53
CA VAL A 117 -20.54 -1.45 6.58
C VAL A 117 -21.08 -1.23 5.17
N SER A 118 -20.21 -0.83 4.23
CA SER A 118 -20.54 -0.62 2.82
C SER A 118 -20.00 -1.75 1.96
N GLU A 119 -20.80 -2.19 0.97
CA GLU A 119 -20.33 -3.11 -0.07
C GLU A 119 -19.27 -2.46 -0.99
N ASP A 120 -19.20 -1.13 -1.02
CA ASP A 120 -18.18 -0.39 -1.77
C ASP A 120 -16.81 -0.39 -1.08
N PHE A 121 -16.72 -0.80 0.20
CA PHE A 121 -15.44 -0.96 0.89
C PHE A 121 -14.78 -2.29 0.49
N LEU A 122 -13.67 -2.22 -0.23
CA LEU A 122 -13.04 -3.36 -0.88
C LEU A 122 -12.14 -4.16 0.07
N ILE A 123 -12.25 -5.48 0.03
CA ILE A 123 -11.35 -6.42 0.71
C ILE A 123 -10.37 -6.99 -0.32
N VAL A 124 -9.10 -6.59 -0.21
CA VAL A 124 -8.00 -7.12 -1.01
C VAL A 124 -7.33 -8.23 -0.22
N ALA A 125 -7.42 -9.46 -0.71
CA ALA A 125 -6.82 -10.62 -0.06
C ALA A 125 -5.49 -10.99 -0.74
N ARG A 126 -4.40 -10.86 0.04
CA ARG A 126 -3.04 -11.15 -0.40
C ARG A 126 -2.56 -12.48 0.14
N THR A 127 -1.87 -13.26 -0.72
CA THR A 127 -1.09 -14.40 -0.29
C THR A 127 0.40 -14.19 -0.56
N ASP A 128 1.22 -14.50 0.42
CA ASP A 128 2.68 -14.55 0.34
C ASP A 128 3.23 -15.98 0.14
N ALA A 129 2.36 -16.93 -0.20
CA ALA A 129 2.71 -18.33 -0.30
C ALA A 129 3.66 -18.65 -1.47
N ARG A 130 3.63 -17.86 -2.57
CA ARG A 130 4.40 -18.15 -3.79
C ARG A 130 5.88 -18.39 -3.50
N THR A 131 6.52 -17.54 -2.71
CA THR A 131 7.97 -17.61 -2.47
C THR A 131 8.39 -18.84 -1.66
N GLY A 132 7.58 -19.23 -0.67
CA GLY A 132 7.94 -20.33 0.24
C GLY A 132 7.34 -21.68 -0.15
N TYR A 133 6.22 -21.69 -0.88
CA TYR A 133 5.41 -22.88 -1.13
C TYR A 133 5.11 -23.10 -2.62
N GLY A 134 5.55 -22.20 -3.49
CA GLY A 134 5.36 -22.26 -4.93
C GLY A 134 4.05 -21.67 -5.43
N LEU A 135 3.98 -21.50 -6.77
CA LEU A 135 2.84 -20.87 -7.43
C LEU A 135 1.53 -21.63 -7.25
N ASP A 136 1.55 -22.98 -7.33
CA ASP A 136 0.35 -23.77 -7.22
C ASP A 136 -0.35 -23.62 -5.85
N GLU A 137 0.42 -23.50 -4.76
CA GLU A 137 -0.14 -23.19 -3.44
C GLU A 137 -0.71 -21.78 -3.39
N ALA A 138 -0.03 -20.81 -4.00
CA ALA A 138 -0.54 -19.43 -4.05
C ALA A 138 -1.86 -19.34 -4.84
N LEU A 139 -1.98 -20.08 -5.96
CA LEU A 139 -3.23 -20.16 -6.74
C LEU A 139 -4.34 -20.84 -5.95
N ARG A 140 -4.05 -21.96 -5.26
CA ARG A 140 -5.00 -22.65 -4.39
C ARG A 140 -5.55 -21.73 -3.29
N ARG A 141 -4.68 -20.88 -2.72
CA ARG A 141 -5.08 -19.86 -1.73
C ARG A 141 -5.93 -18.77 -2.35
N GLY A 142 -5.52 -18.23 -3.50
CA GLY A 142 -6.32 -17.24 -4.24
C GLY A 142 -7.73 -17.72 -4.53
N GLU A 143 -7.90 -18.99 -4.95
CA GLU A 143 -9.23 -19.60 -5.14
C GLU A 143 -10.04 -19.66 -3.84
N GLY A 144 -9.40 -20.04 -2.71
CA GLY A 144 -10.03 -20.03 -1.40
C GLY A 144 -10.46 -18.63 -0.98
N PHE A 145 -9.63 -17.62 -1.23
CA PHE A 145 -9.90 -16.22 -0.89
C PHE A 145 -11.05 -15.64 -1.72
N ALA A 146 -11.08 -15.93 -3.03
CA ALA A 146 -12.20 -15.55 -3.89
C ALA A 146 -13.53 -16.14 -3.39
N LYS A 147 -13.54 -17.44 -3.04
CA LYS A 147 -14.73 -18.12 -2.48
C LYS A 147 -15.16 -17.57 -1.13
N ALA A 148 -14.21 -17.07 -0.32
CA ALA A 148 -14.48 -16.42 0.97
C ALA A 148 -15.04 -14.98 0.81
N GLY A 149 -15.10 -14.45 -0.41
CA GLY A 149 -15.70 -13.16 -0.73
C GLY A 149 -14.71 -12.01 -0.84
N ALA A 150 -13.42 -12.27 -1.07
CA ALA A 150 -12.47 -11.21 -1.41
C ALA A 150 -12.87 -10.52 -2.72
N ASP A 151 -12.85 -9.19 -2.74
CA ASP A 151 -13.19 -8.39 -3.93
C ASP A 151 -12.04 -8.32 -4.93
N ILE A 152 -10.80 -8.38 -4.43
CA ILE A 152 -9.57 -8.31 -5.22
C ILE A 152 -8.57 -9.34 -4.67
N LEU A 153 -7.91 -10.06 -5.57
CA LEU A 153 -6.83 -10.98 -5.20
C LEU A 153 -5.47 -10.36 -5.47
N PHE A 154 -4.54 -10.63 -4.57
CA PHE A 154 -3.17 -10.20 -4.69
C PHE A 154 -2.24 -11.40 -4.43
N ILE A 155 -1.65 -11.94 -5.49
CA ILE A 155 -0.66 -13.00 -5.43
C ILE A 155 0.72 -12.35 -5.43
N GLU A 156 1.40 -12.36 -4.28
CA GLU A 156 2.66 -11.63 -4.08
C GLU A 156 3.84 -12.34 -4.75
N SER A 157 4.69 -11.54 -5.38
CA SER A 157 6.00 -11.93 -5.92
C SER A 157 5.97 -13.04 -7.00
N PRO A 158 5.16 -12.93 -8.07
CA PRO A 158 5.40 -13.76 -9.25
C PRO A 158 6.78 -13.45 -9.82
N GLU A 159 7.52 -14.48 -10.29
CA GLU A 159 8.93 -14.33 -10.71
C GLU A 159 9.14 -14.39 -12.21
N SER A 160 8.10 -14.62 -13.01
CA SER A 160 8.18 -14.62 -14.46
C SER A 160 6.89 -14.18 -15.13
N LEU A 161 6.96 -13.87 -16.44
CA LEU A 161 5.77 -13.56 -17.24
C LEU A 161 4.80 -14.74 -17.30
N GLU A 162 5.32 -15.96 -17.41
CA GLU A 162 4.52 -17.18 -17.46
C GLU A 162 3.73 -17.38 -16.16
N GLU A 163 4.32 -17.05 -15.02
CA GLU A 163 3.60 -17.06 -13.74
C GLU A 163 2.50 -16.00 -13.70
N MET A 164 2.78 -14.79 -14.19
CA MET A 164 1.80 -13.70 -14.25
C MET A 164 0.64 -14.06 -15.18
N GLU A 165 0.91 -14.64 -16.35
CA GLU A 165 -0.12 -15.15 -17.27
C GLU A 165 -0.97 -16.25 -16.61
N LYS A 166 -0.33 -17.20 -15.91
CA LYS A 166 -1.03 -18.27 -15.18
C LYS A 166 -1.91 -17.71 -14.07
N ILE A 167 -1.44 -16.71 -13.31
CA ILE A 167 -2.24 -16.02 -12.27
C ILE A 167 -3.46 -15.40 -12.93
N CYS A 168 -3.27 -14.56 -13.96
CA CYS A 168 -4.37 -13.85 -14.61
C CYS A 168 -5.40 -14.77 -15.25
N SER A 169 -4.97 -15.91 -15.78
CA SER A 169 -5.88 -16.91 -16.37
C SER A 169 -6.58 -17.83 -15.35
N SER A 170 -6.20 -17.76 -14.06
CA SER A 170 -6.73 -18.65 -13.02
C SER A 170 -7.95 -18.09 -12.29
N PHE A 171 -8.26 -16.80 -12.42
CA PHE A 171 -9.29 -16.14 -11.62
C PHE A 171 -10.17 -15.21 -12.45
N ASP A 172 -11.47 -15.25 -12.16
CA ASP A 172 -12.43 -14.22 -12.63
C ASP A 172 -12.46 -13.00 -11.69
N THR A 173 -11.99 -13.17 -10.45
CA THR A 173 -11.88 -12.08 -9.46
C THR A 173 -10.79 -11.10 -9.88
N PRO A 174 -11.03 -9.77 -9.78
CA PRO A 174 -10.03 -8.75 -10.08
C PRO A 174 -8.69 -8.98 -9.41
N LEU A 175 -7.61 -8.70 -10.14
CA LEU A 175 -6.24 -8.95 -9.71
C LEU A 175 -5.45 -7.65 -9.52
N LEU A 176 -4.70 -7.60 -8.44
CA LEU A 176 -3.74 -6.56 -8.14
C LEU A 176 -2.32 -7.11 -8.30
N VAL A 177 -1.45 -6.35 -9.00
CA VAL A 177 -0.01 -6.62 -9.09
C VAL A 177 0.80 -5.58 -8.32
N ASN A 178 1.81 -6.06 -7.61
CA ASN A 178 2.78 -5.22 -6.90
C ASN A 178 4.03 -5.01 -7.76
N VAL A 179 4.31 -3.76 -8.12
CA VAL A 179 5.47 -3.37 -8.93
C VAL A 179 6.54 -2.82 -8.00
N VAL A 180 7.63 -3.59 -7.84
CA VAL A 180 8.76 -3.20 -6.99
C VAL A 180 10.03 -3.17 -7.82
N ASP A 181 10.60 -1.98 -7.99
CA ASP A 181 11.86 -1.80 -8.70
C ASP A 181 12.98 -2.56 -7.97
N GLY A 182 13.66 -3.46 -8.69
CA GLY A 182 14.69 -4.33 -8.12
C GLY A 182 14.17 -5.51 -7.30
N GLY A 183 12.85 -5.75 -7.29
CA GLY A 183 12.22 -6.96 -6.74
C GLY A 183 12.33 -8.17 -7.67
N SER A 184 11.66 -9.27 -7.32
CA SER A 184 11.62 -10.51 -8.12
C SER A 184 10.59 -10.48 -9.25
N THR A 185 9.55 -9.66 -9.10
CA THR A 185 8.45 -9.55 -10.09
C THR A 185 8.90 -8.73 -11.31
N PRO A 186 8.68 -9.22 -12.53
CA PRO A 186 8.95 -8.45 -13.76
C PRO A 186 8.21 -7.10 -13.75
N VAL A 187 8.95 -6.02 -14.04
CA VAL A 187 8.39 -4.67 -14.21
C VAL A 187 7.99 -4.49 -15.66
N LEU A 188 6.71 -4.25 -15.91
CA LEU A 188 6.11 -4.17 -17.24
C LEU A 188 5.56 -2.75 -17.49
N SER A 189 5.24 -2.45 -18.75
CA SER A 189 4.46 -1.27 -19.09
C SER A 189 2.99 -1.42 -18.69
N LYS A 190 2.28 -0.29 -18.60
CA LYS A 190 0.83 -0.28 -18.33
C LYS A 190 0.07 -1.19 -19.29
N GLN A 191 0.40 -1.16 -20.59
CA GLN A 191 -0.30 -1.94 -21.60
C GLN A 191 -0.07 -3.45 -21.40
N GLU A 192 1.15 -3.87 -21.09
CA GLU A 192 1.44 -5.27 -20.83
C GLU A 192 0.69 -5.80 -19.61
N TYR A 193 0.55 -5.03 -18.52
CA TYR A 193 -0.29 -5.43 -17.39
C TYR A 193 -1.77 -5.58 -17.78
N ILE A 194 -2.30 -4.68 -18.61
CA ILE A 194 -3.67 -4.75 -19.13
C ILE A 194 -3.85 -6.00 -20.00
N ASP A 195 -2.93 -6.27 -20.91
CA ASP A 195 -2.96 -7.40 -21.83
C ASP A 195 -2.88 -8.74 -21.10
N LEU A 196 -2.15 -8.80 -19.97
CA LEU A 196 -2.12 -9.93 -19.05
C LEU A 196 -3.45 -10.14 -18.32
N GLY A 197 -4.18 -9.07 -18.02
CA GLY A 197 -5.46 -9.13 -17.31
C GLY A 197 -5.43 -8.57 -15.88
N TYR A 198 -4.39 -7.85 -15.46
CA TYR A 198 -4.40 -7.13 -14.18
C TYR A 198 -5.28 -5.88 -14.25
N GLN A 199 -6.13 -5.68 -13.25
CA GLN A 199 -6.98 -4.50 -13.12
C GLN A 199 -6.30 -3.38 -12.33
N ILE A 200 -5.39 -3.73 -11.40
CA ILE A 200 -4.70 -2.77 -10.55
C ILE A 200 -3.20 -3.07 -10.54
N ALA A 201 -2.38 -2.03 -10.75
CA ALA A 201 -0.94 -2.07 -10.53
C ALA A 201 -0.56 -1.02 -9.48
N ILE A 202 0.07 -1.46 -8.38
CA ILE A 202 0.55 -0.56 -7.33
C ILE A 202 2.07 -0.41 -7.39
N TYR A 203 2.56 0.79 -7.04
CA TYR A 203 3.98 1.14 -7.03
C TYR A 203 4.39 1.62 -5.63
N PRO A 204 4.38 0.73 -4.61
CA PRO A 204 4.49 1.14 -3.21
C PRO A 204 5.88 1.64 -2.83
N GLY A 205 6.90 1.30 -3.60
CA GLY A 205 8.30 1.60 -3.31
C GLY A 205 8.90 2.75 -4.12
N THR A 206 8.51 2.92 -5.39
CA THR A 206 9.21 3.78 -6.35
C THR A 206 9.38 5.23 -5.87
N GLY A 207 8.28 5.89 -5.49
CA GLY A 207 8.33 7.28 -5.00
C GLY A 207 9.06 7.39 -3.65
N PHE A 208 8.92 6.40 -2.79
CA PHE A 208 9.57 6.36 -1.48
C PHE A 208 11.10 6.20 -1.62
N MET A 209 11.56 5.28 -2.49
CA MET A 209 12.98 5.05 -2.75
C MET A 209 13.62 6.25 -3.45
N ALA A 210 12.92 6.91 -4.37
CA ALA A 210 13.39 8.15 -4.99
C ALA A 210 13.58 9.26 -3.94
N THR A 211 12.64 9.41 -3.01
CA THR A 211 12.74 10.36 -1.89
C THR A 211 13.92 10.02 -0.98
N ALA A 212 14.11 8.75 -0.61
CA ALA A 212 15.23 8.30 0.21
C ALA A 212 16.58 8.61 -0.44
N GLN A 213 16.73 8.36 -1.75
CA GLN A 213 17.94 8.69 -2.50
C GLN A 213 18.19 10.20 -2.53
N ALA A 214 17.16 11.01 -2.75
CA ALA A 214 17.28 12.47 -2.74
C ALA A 214 17.73 12.98 -1.37
N LEU A 215 17.11 12.51 -0.29
CA LEU A 215 17.48 12.87 1.09
C LEU A 215 18.92 12.45 1.43
N HIS A 216 19.34 11.26 1.03
CA HIS A 216 20.71 10.77 1.21
C HIS A 216 21.72 11.72 0.54
N SER A 217 21.47 12.11 -0.71
CA SER A 217 22.33 13.03 -1.46
C SER A 217 22.38 14.42 -0.81
N VAL A 218 21.22 14.97 -0.45
CA VAL A 218 21.12 16.31 0.18
C VAL A 218 21.85 16.33 1.51
N TYR A 219 21.57 15.39 2.41
CA TYR A 219 22.22 15.36 3.73
C TYR A 219 23.71 15.07 3.64
N GLY A 220 24.15 14.23 2.70
CA GLY A 220 25.57 13.97 2.45
C GLY A 220 26.31 15.23 2.02
N THR A 221 25.74 16.02 1.11
CA THR A 221 26.30 17.29 0.65
C THR A 221 26.39 18.31 1.80
N ILE A 222 25.28 18.53 2.52
CA ILE A 222 25.26 19.48 3.65
C ILE A 222 26.27 19.07 4.73
N LYS A 223 26.36 17.79 5.06
CA LYS A 223 27.33 17.28 6.03
C LYS A 223 28.77 17.53 5.60
N LYS A 224 29.07 17.38 4.31
CA LYS A 224 30.41 17.56 3.74
C LYS A 224 30.83 19.01 3.64
N THR A 225 29.92 19.90 3.19
CA THR A 225 30.24 21.29 2.82
C THR A 225 29.77 22.31 3.85
N GLY A 226 28.85 21.95 4.75
CA GLY A 226 28.20 22.87 5.70
C GLY A 226 27.17 23.78 5.03
N SER A 227 26.80 23.52 3.76
CA SER A 227 25.90 24.38 2.97
C SER A 227 25.02 23.57 2.03
N SER A 228 23.90 24.14 1.63
CA SER A 228 23.03 23.60 0.58
C SER A 228 23.38 24.09 -0.83
N VAL A 229 24.36 25.00 -0.99
CA VAL A 229 24.72 25.61 -2.29
C VAL A 229 25.14 24.55 -3.31
N ASP A 230 25.85 23.51 -2.87
CA ASP A 230 26.38 22.46 -3.74
C ASP A 230 25.45 21.24 -3.88
N VAL A 231 24.18 21.38 -3.48
CA VAL A 231 23.19 20.30 -3.63
C VAL A 231 22.80 20.20 -5.11
N GLU A 232 23.13 19.06 -5.73
CA GLU A 232 22.84 18.79 -7.16
C GLU A 232 21.43 18.27 -7.39
N VAL A 233 20.73 17.78 -6.34
CA VAL A 233 19.34 17.32 -6.43
C VAL A 233 18.43 18.49 -6.71
N PRO A 234 17.61 18.47 -7.78
CA PRO A 234 16.65 19.54 -8.04
C PRO A 234 15.69 19.74 -6.84
N LEU A 235 15.66 20.97 -6.32
CA LEU A 235 14.76 21.33 -5.26
C LEU A 235 13.45 21.87 -5.84
N ARG A 236 12.32 21.46 -5.22
CA ARG A 236 11.03 22.06 -5.53
C ARG A 236 11.03 23.53 -5.14
N ASP A 237 10.48 24.40 -6.00
CA ASP A 237 10.33 25.82 -5.64
C ASP A 237 9.49 25.98 -4.36
N PHE A 238 9.98 26.83 -3.45
CA PHE A 238 9.40 26.98 -2.12
C PHE A 238 7.94 27.47 -2.16
N MET A 239 7.64 28.44 -3.03
CA MET A 239 6.29 29.01 -3.11
C MET A 239 5.33 28.01 -3.76
N THR A 240 5.75 27.36 -4.83
CA THR A 240 4.99 26.29 -5.48
C THR A 240 4.66 25.16 -4.49
N PHE A 241 5.65 24.71 -3.72
CA PHE A 241 5.43 23.67 -2.72
C PHE A 241 4.49 24.13 -1.60
N SER A 242 4.63 25.38 -1.13
CA SER A 242 3.73 25.95 -0.13
C SER A 242 2.27 25.97 -0.62
N GLU A 243 2.04 26.38 -1.87
CA GLU A 243 0.69 26.34 -2.48
C GLU A 243 0.14 24.92 -2.56
N GLU A 244 0.94 23.95 -2.96
CA GLU A 244 0.58 22.52 -3.01
C GLU A 244 0.22 21.98 -1.62
N MET A 245 0.83 22.52 -0.55
CA MET A 245 0.52 22.16 0.83
C MET A 245 -0.73 22.86 1.39
N GLY A 246 -1.33 23.80 0.66
CA GLY A 246 -2.59 24.45 1.04
C GLY A 246 -2.43 25.87 1.58
N PHE A 247 -1.29 26.53 1.38
CA PHE A 247 -1.10 27.92 1.86
C PHE A 247 -2.01 28.93 1.16
N LYS A 248 -2.54 28.64 -0.05
CA LYS A 248 -3.54 29.50 -0.68
C LYS A 248 -4.79 29.66 0.16
N GLU A 249 -5.26 28.58 0.77
CA GLU A 249 -6.42 28.58 1.66
C GLU A 249 -6.11 29.39 2.94
N VAL A 250 -4.90 29.25 3.50
CA VAL A 250 -4.45 30.02 4.67
C VAL A 250 -4.42 31.49 4.35
N TRP A 251 -3.77 31.89 3.25
CA TRP A 251 -3.68 33.31 2.86
C TRP A 251 -5.06 33.92 2.56
N ASN A 252 -5.97 33.16 1.95
CA ASN A 252 -7.35 33.62 1.72
C ASN A 252 -8.12 33.75 3.03
N PHE A 253 -7.92 32.82 3.96
CA PHE A 253 -8.50 32.89 5.30
C PHE A 253 -8.01 34.14 6.05
N ASP A 254 -6.70 34.39 6.09
CA ASP A 254 -6.10 35.52 6.74
C ASP A 254 -6.62 36.84 6.14
N LYS A 255 -6.63 36.92 4.80
CA LYS A 255 -7.13 38.11 4.09
C LYS A 255 -8.60 38.40 4.41
N LYS A 256 -9.43 37.38 4.63
CA LYS A 256 -10.84 37.51 4.97
C LYS A 256 -11.08 37.91 6.43
N HIS A 257 -10.18 37.49 7.33
CA HIS A 257 -10.36 37.61 8.77
C HIS A 257 -9.32 38.53 9.45
N ALA A 258 -8.38 39.13 8.67
CA ALA A 258 -7.47 40.13 9.20
C ALA A 258 -8.28 41.30 9.79
N ARG A 259 -7.89 41.73 10.98
CA ARG A 259 -8.32 43.02 11.55
C ARG A 259 -7.35 44.07 11.05
N ASP A 260 -7.87 45.17 10.49
CA ASP A 260 -7.07 46.36 10.14
C ASP A 260 -6.29 46.88 11.32
#